data_736387ac3aedbde277bf169876c28194
#
_entry.id   736387ac3aedbde277bf169876c28194
#
_cell.length_a   1.000
_cell.length_b   1.000
_cell.length_c   1.000
_cell.angle_alpha   90.00
_cell.angle_beta   90.00
_cell.angle_gamma   90.00
#
_symmetry.space_group_name_H-M   'P 1'
#
loop_
_entity.id
_entity.type
_entity.pdbx_description
1 polymer ?
#
loop_
_entity_poly.entity_id
_entity_poly.type
_entity_poly.pdbx_seq_one_letter_code
_entity_poly.pdbx_strand_id
1 'polypeptide(L)'
;MKRLAPLASSLVFGLTLTACAQTGTNAGSAAGIYASDIQPIFTAKCASCHAGDRTDAGLDLSSWDGLVKGSDNGEAIIAYDAANSVLVKMATRLVGGAHPGEAGSPTLSEAELTTITDWINGGAIGPDGNAPFSGNRDFIYVTNQGEGTVNVIDTEANVVARRVDLTKLGFDKGSKPHHVAVESDGSYWYVTLISAGRVLKFTQDSELVGSVEFEVPGLLEMDPTSSRMIVGRSMAAVNPPQRIGLFDRDSMEMEEELEVFMPRPHAVTWSRDGSHVYAASLAENVLISIDLETGDSQLHDVEGPIHTLVELQTTPDGKTMVSGGQLTGKFFFFDATDKDGVPVKKVIDVEAAPWHPIFNKAGTRAYLANKMADKVTIINMETMEVETVIEGNGLAQPHGAALSSDERYLYVSNQNQNMVYSARHLYGDSQHDQHPGTVTVIDLETNQIVKVLEVGLLPAGTGGRPTW
;
A
#
# COMPACT_ATOMS: atom_id res chain seq x y z
N MET A 1 50.29 43.75 -21.62
CA MET A 1 49.68 42.68 -22.39
C MET A 1 48.35 42.29 -21.73
N LYS A 2 47.28 42.77 -22.34
CA LYS A 2 45.90 42.53 -21.84
C LYS A 2 45.42 41.15 -22.32
N ARG A 3 45.03 40.29 -21.42
CA ARG A 3 44.36 39.03 -21.77
C ARG A 3 42.84 39.24 -21.70
N LEU A 4 42.18 39.01 -22.81
CA LEU A 4 40.73 38.95 -22.98
C LEU A 4 40.21 37.62 -22.45
N ALA A 5 39.19 37.66 -21.61
CA ALA A 5 38.39 36.50 -21.21
C ALA A 5 37.24 36.30 -22.21
N PRO A 6 36.84 35.06 -22.53
CA PRO A 6 35.67 34.83 -23.37
C PRO A 6 34.39 34.80 -22.51
N LEU A 7 33.40 35.60 -22.97
CA LEU A 7 32.01 35.53 -22.50
C LEU A 7 31.37 34.21 -23.00
N ALA A 8 30.96 33.36 -22.07
CA ALA A 8 30.08 32.26 -22.37
C ALA A 8 28.62 32.74 -22.24
N SER A 9 27.92 32.81 -23.37
CA SER A 9 26.48 33.05 -23.40
C SER A 9 25.73 31.76 -23.13
N SER A 10 25.13 31.64 -21.96
CA SER A 10 24.21 30.55 -21.62
C SER A 10 22.84 30.89 -22.23
N LEU A 11 22.45 30.12 -23.26
CA LEU A 11 21.07 30.12 -23.75
C LEU A 11 20.23 29.27 -22.77
N VAL A 12 19.41 29.95 -22.02
CA VAL A 12 18.33 29.29 -21.25
C VAL A 12 17.19 29.03 -22.22
N PHE A 13 16.98 27.76 -22.57
CA PHE A 13 15.78 27.31 -23.26
C PHE A 13 14.68 27.14 -22.21
N GLY A 14 13.83 28.16 -22.08
CA GLY A 14 12.58 28.03 -21.35
C GLY A 14 11.59 27.15 -22.09
N LEU A 15 11.42 25.90 -21.69
CA LEU A 15 10.26 25.12 -22.05
C LEU A 15 9.06 25.64 -21.24
N THR A 16 8.23 26.45 -21.89
CA THR A 16 6.89 26.74 -21.36
C THR A 16 6.01 25.50 -21.58
N LEU A 17 5.81 24.72 -20.53
CA LEU A 17 4.74 23.74 -20.47
C LEU A 17 3.41 24.50 -20.47
N THR A 18 2.76 24.54 -21.64
CA THR A 18 1.38 24.97 -21.76
C THR A 18 0.51 23.85 -21.15
N ALA A 19 0.13 24.02 -19.90
CA ALA A 19 -0.92 23.21 -19.29
C ALA A 19 -2.20 23.47 -20.09
N CYS A 20 -2.65 22.50 -20.87
CA CYS A 20 -4.03 22.46 -21.34
C CYS A 20 -4.91 22.21 -20.13
N ALA A 21 -5.40 23.29 -19.52
CA ALA A 21 -6.54 23.22 -18.63
C ALA A 21 -7.70 22.67 -19.46
N GLN A 22 -8.03 21.40 -19.29
CA GLN A 22 -9.33 20.91 -19.71
C GLN A 22 -10.35 21.53 -18.78
N THR A 23 -10.93 22.62 -19.23
CA THR A 23 -12.08 23.25 -18.60
C THR A 23 -13.20 22.26 -18.49
N GLY A 24 -13.67 22.06 -17.27
CA GLY A 24 -14.75 21.16 -16.89
C GLY A 24 -15.95 21.25 -17.81
N THR A 25 -16.32 20.13 -18.34
CA THR A 25 -17.58 19.94 -19.07
C THR A 25 -18.51 19.08 -18.23
N ASN A 26 -19.59 19.71 -17.77
CA ASN A 26 -20.85 19.06 -17.41
C ASN A 26 -20.86 18.04 -16.26
N ALA A 27 -20.65 18.49 -15.03
CA ALA A 27 -21.07 17.74 -13.84
C ALA A 27 -22.60 17.44 -13.81
N GLY A 28 -23.40 18.21 -14.55
CA GLY A 28 -24.85 18.00 -14.63
C GLY A 28 -25.32 16.84 -15.50
N SER A 29 -24.47 16.35 -16.44
CA SER A 29 -24.85 15.22 -17.30
C SER A 29 -24.47 13.86 -16.69
N ALA A 30 -23.40 13.79 -15.90
CA ALA A 30 -22.90 12.55 -15.33
C ALA A 30 -23.79 12.02 -14.17
N ALA A 31 -24.33 12.90 -13.34
CA ALA A 31 -25.27 12.51 -12.27
C ALA A 31 -26.57 11.92 -12.80
N GLY A 32 -27.01 12.38 -14.01
CA GLY A 32 -28.18 11.82 -14.68
C GLY A 32 -27.99 10.40 -15.19
N ILE A 33 -26.78 10.02 -15.59
CA ILE A 33 -26.48 8.71 -16.20
C ILE A 33 -26.76 7.56 -15.24
N TYR A 34 -26.35 7.64 -13.96
CA TYR A 34 -26.61 6.55 -13.03
C TYR A 34 -28.11 6.27 -12.88
N ALA A 35 -28.91 7.27 -12.62
CA ALA A 35 -30.35 7.09 -12.38
C ALA A 35 -31.13 6.77 -13.68
N SER A 36 -30.75 7.35 -14.84
CA SER A 36 -31.45 7.14 -16.11
C SER A 36 -31.01 5.90 -16.88
N ASP A 37 -29.73 5.54 -16.83
CA ASP A 37 -29.16 4.56 -17.74
C ASP A 37 -28.64 3.31 -17.01
N ILE A 38 -28.04 3.45 -15.82
CA ILE A 38 -27.40 2.34 -15.10
C ILE A 38 -28.39 1.62 -14.19
N GLN A 39 -29.08 2.36 -13.31
CA GLN A 39 -29.99 1.76 -12.33
C GLN A 39 -31.15 0.99 -12.99
N PRO A 40 -31.73 1.42 -14.15
CA PRO A 40 -32.71 0.62 -14.87
C PRO A 40 -32.18 -0.72 -15.38
N ILE A 41 -30.89 -0.77 -15.82
CA ILE A 41 -30.23 -2.04 -16.21
C ILE A 41 -30.13 -2.96 -15.00
N PHE A 42 -29.64 -2.48 -13.87
CA PHE A 42 -29.54 -3.29 -12.63
C PHE A 42 -30.92 -3.80 -12.19
N THR A 43 -31.93 -2.94 -12.20
CA THR A 43 -33.31 -3.32 -11.83
C THR A 43 -33.85 -4.42 -12.76
N ALA A 44 -33.63 -4.31 -14.06
CA ALA A 44 -34.18 -5.26 -15.03
C ALA A 44 -33.40 -6.56 -15.13
N LYS A 45 -32.08 -6.55 -14.91
CA LYS A 45 -31.17 -7.66 -15.23
C LYS A 45 -30.54 -8.33 -13.99
N CYS A 46 -30.38 -7.60 -12.88
CA CYS A 46 -29.62 -8.05 -11.73
C CYS A 46 -30.48 -8.22 -10.45
N ALA A 47 -31.57 -7.42 -10.32
CA ALA A 47 -32.34 -7.32 -9.08
C ALA A 47 -32.98 -8.64 -8.63
N SER A 48 -33.24 -9.59 -9.54
CA SER A 48 -33.80 -10.89 -9.13
C SER A 48 -32.89 -11.71 -8.21
N CYS A 49 -31.58 -11.40 -8.21
CA CYS A 49 -30.58 -12.09 -7.41
C CYS A 49 -29.81 -11.13 -6.48
N HIS A 50 -29.83 -9.82 -6.77
CA HIS A 50 -29.03 -8.83 -6.10
C HIS A 50 -29.87 -7.63 -5.61
N ALA A 51 -31.07 -7.88 -5.06
CA ALA A 51 -31.92 -6.87 -4.45
C ALA A 51 -32.92 -7.45 -3.44
N GLY A 52 -33.31 -6.66 -2.45
CA GLY A 52 -34.32 -7.02 -1.45
C GLY A 52 -33.86 -8.17 -0.55
N ASP A 53 -34.69 -9.22 -0.46
CA ASP A 53 -34.42 -10.38 0.39
C ASP A 53 -33.35 -11.32 -0.21
N ARG A 54 -32.98 -11.15 -1.47
CA ARG A 54 -31.97 -11.95 -2.15
C ARG A 54 -30.81 -11.07 -2.59
N THR A 55 -29.72 -11.15 -1.83
CA THR A 55 -28.45 -10.48 -2.12
C THR A 55 -27.34 -11.53 -2.23
N ASP A 56 -27.31 -12.26 -3.34
CA ASP A 56 -26.34 -13.31 -3.58
C ASP A 56 -24.92 -12.76 -3.44
N ALA A 57 -24.06 -13.46 -2.69
CA ALA A 57 -22.73 -13.03 -2.30
C ALA A 57 -22.69 -11.66 -1.56
N GLY A 58 -23.75 -11.28 -0.87
CA GLY A 58 -23.86 -10.04 -0.13
C GLY A 58 -23.96 -8.78 -0.99
N LEU A 59 -24.08 -8.91 -2.33
CA LEU A 59 -24.17 -7.77 -3.25
C LEU A 59 -25.61 -7.26 -3.37
N ASP A 60 -25.82 -5.98 -3.06
CA ASP A 60 -27.10 -5.28 -3.26
C ASP A 60 -26.97 -4.22 -4.37
N LEU A 61 -27.63 -4.45 -5.49
CA LEU A 61 -27.67 -3.53 -6.64
C LEU A 61 -28.98 -2.70 -6.70
N SER A 62 -29.80 -2.74 -5.66
CA SER A 62 -31.03 -1.94 -5.58
C SER A 62 -30.76 -0.46 -5.30
N SER A 63 -29.60 -0.14 -4.76
CA SER A 63 -29.20 1.22 -4.36
C SER A 63 -27.75 1.53 -4.74
N TRP A 64 -27.43 2.83 -4.79
CA TRP A 64 -26.06 3.30 -4.93
C TRP A 64 -25.15 2.83 -3.77
N ASP A 65 -25.63 2.99 -2.55
CA ASP A 65 -24.90 2.62 -1.34
C ASP A 65 -24.59 1.12 -1.30
N GLY A 66 -25.56 0.28 -1.71
CA GLY A 66 -25.35 -1.16 -1.81
C GLY A 66 -24.29 -1.54 -2.85
N LEU A 67 -24.29 -0.88 -4.01
CA LEU A 67 -23.29 -1.08 -5.05
C LEU A 67 -21.89 -0.68 -4.56
N VAL A 68 -21.75 0.50 -3.93
CA VAL A 68 -20.47 1.04 -3.45
C VAL A 68 -19.92 0.22 -2.27
N LYS A 69 -20.78 -0.27 -1.40
CA LYS A 69 -20.41 -1.19 -0.31
C LYS A 69 -19.78 -2.49 -0.82
N GLY A 70 -20.08 -2.87 -2.07
CA GLY A 70 -19.55 -4.09 -2.67
C GLY A 70 -20.24 -5.36 -2.16
N SER A 71 -19.47 -6.45 -2.11
CA SER A 71 -19.95 -7.79 -1.81
C SER A 71 -19.11 -8.46 -0.72
N ASP A 72 -19.47 -9.68 -0.31
CA ASP A 72 -18.65 -10.53 0.55
C ASP A 72 -17.28 -10.83 -0.10
N ASN A 73 -17.20 -10.68 -1.42
CA ASN A 73 -15.98 -10.92 -2.20
C ASN A 73 -15.13 -9.66 -2.44
N GLY A 74 -15.54 -8.50 -1.95
CA GLY A 74 -14.86 -7.24 -2.16
C GLY A 74 -15.68 -6.27 -3.02
N GLU A 75 -14.99 -5.39 -3.72
CA GLU A 75 -15.59 -4.36 -4.57
C GLU A 75 -16.42 -4.94 -5.73
N ALA A 76 -17.54 -4.28 -6.04
CA ALA A 76 -18.27 -4.54 -7.28
C ALA A 76 -17.70 -3.72 -8.43
N ILE A 77 -17.33 -2.48 -8.17
CA ILE A 77 -16.79 -1.53 -9.14
C ILE A 77 -15.49 -0.90 -8.63
N ILE A 78 -14.56 -0.63 -9.53
CA ILE A 78 -13.39 0.21 -9.32
C ILE A 78 -13.53 1.41 -10.25
N ALA A 79 -13.72 2.60 -9.69
CA ALA A 79 -13.88 3.82 -10.47
C ALA A 79 -12.69 4.03 -11.44
N TYR A 80 -12.96 4.40 -12.69
CA TYR A 80 -11.99 4.59 -13.78
C TYR A 80 -11.28 3.30 -14.25
N ASP A 81 -11.73 2.12 -13.78
CA ASP A 81 -11.12 0.83 -14.14
C ASP A 81 -12.17 -0.28 -14.33
N ALA A 82 -12.94 -0.17 -15.39
CA ALA A 82 -13.97 -1.17 -15.75
C ALA A 82 -13.38 -2.57 -15.97
N ALA A 83 -12.18 -2.65 -16.54
CA ALA A 83 -11.53 -3.93 -16.84
C ALA A 83 -11.24 -4.77 -15.58
N ASN A 84 -10.96 -4.13 -14.46
CA ASN A 84 -10.73 -4.79 -13.18
C ASN A 84 -11.97 -4.84 -12.30
N SER A 85 -13.06 -4.15 -12.64
CA SER A 85 -14.32 -4.17 -11.91
C SER A 85 -15.02 -5.54 -12.02
N VAL A 86 -15.33 -6.15 -10.88
CA VAL A 86 -15.99 -7.48 -10.82
C VAL A 86 -17.34 -7.45 -11.53
N LEU A 87 -18.09 -6.35 -11.37
CA LEU A 87 -19.37 -6.15 -12.04
C LEU A 87 -19.27 -6.33 -13.56
N VAL A 88 -18.25 -5.75 -14.21
CA VAL A 88 -18.06 -5.86 -15.67
C VAL A 88 -17.71 -7.29 -16.07
N LYS A 89 -16.86 -7.96 -15.30
CA LYS A 89 -16.50 -9.37 -15.53
C LYS A 89 -17.74 -10.29 -15.46
N MET A 90 -18.60 -10.06 -14.46
CA MET A 90 -19.86 -10.82 -14.32
C MET A 90 -20.88 -10.43 -15.40
N ALA A 91 -21.00 -9.14 -15.73
CA ALA A 91 -21.86 -8.66 -16.80
C ALA A 91 -21.46 -9.26 -18.17
N THR A 92 -20.18 -9.38 -18.45
CA THR A 92 -19.68 -10.07 -19.67
C THR A 92 -20.12 -11.53 -19.71
N ARG A 93 -20.08 -12.25 -18.58
CA ARG A 93 -20.58 -13.62 -18.49
C ARG A 93 -22.09 -13.70 -18.69
N LEU A 94 -22.83 -12.69 -18.24
CA LEU A 94 -24.28 -12.60 -18.43
C LEU A 94 -24.66 -12.44 -19.89
N VAL A 95 -23.89 -11.70 -20.70
CA VAL A 95 -24.05 -11.63 -22.17
C VAL A 95 -23.94 -13.04 -22.79
N GLY A 96 -22.98 -13.83 -22.34
CA GLY A 96 -22.80 -15.24 -22.75
C GLY A 96 -23.74 -16.24 -22.09
N GLY A 97 -24.64 -15.80 -21.18
CA GLY A 97 -25.56 -16.68 -20.45
C GLY A 97 -24.86 -17.56 -19.39
N ALA A 98 -23.63 -17.24 -19.00
CA ALA A 98 -22.83 -18.04 -18.07
C ALA A 98 -22.89 -17.54 -16.62
N HIS A 99 -23.56 -16.43 -16.35
CA HIS A 99 -23.81 -15.90 -15.00
C HIS A 99 -25.32 -15.58 -14.86
N PRO A 100 -25.99 -16.03 -13.80
CA PRO A 100 -25.55 -16.99 -12.78
C PRO A 100 -25.51 -18.45 -13.29
N GLY A 101 -25.87 -18.70 -14.56
CA GLY A 101 -25.95 -20.05 -15.13
C GLY A 101 -27.27 -20.77 -14.83
N GLU A 102 -28.25 -20.08 -14.25
CA GLU A 102 -29.58 -20.62 -13.96
C GLU A 102 -30.49 -20.47 -15.18
N ALA A 103 -31.27 -21.50 -15.47
CA ALA A 103 -32.21 -21.49 -16.59
C ALA A 103 -33.29 -20.38 -16.40
N GLY A 104 -33.42 -19.52 -17.42
CA GLY A 104 -34.40 -18.42 -17.38
C GLY A 104 -33.88 -17.11 -16.75
N SER A 105 -32.61 -17.05 -16.40
CA SER A 105 -31.99 -15.79 -15.95
C SER A 105 -32.00 -14.73 -17.05
N PRO A 106 -32.17 -13.42 -16.69
CA PRO A 106 -32.08 -12.35 -17.66
C PRO A 106 -30.73 -12.36 -18.37
N THR A 107 -30.70 -12.03 -19.63
CA THR A 107 -29.47 -11.80 -20.43
C THR A 107 -29.21 -10.31 -20.55
N LEU A 108 -27.94 -9.93 -20.60
CA LEU A 108 -27.48 -8.56 -20.86
C LEU A 108 -27.15 -8.43 -22.34
N SER A 109 -27.55 -7.32 -22.95
CA SER A 109 -27.12 -6.99 -24.31
C SER A 109 -25.74 -6.36 -24.35
N GLU A 110 -25.04 -6.45 -25.47
CA GLU A 110 -23.74 -5.78 -25.68
C GLU A 110 -23.82 -4.26 -25.43
N ALA A 111 -24.96 -3.63 -25.80
CA ALA A 111 -25.18 -2.21 -25.62
C ALA A 111 -25.28 -1.87 -24.10
N GLU A 112 -26.00 -2.67 -23.33
CA GLU A 112 -26.09 -2.49 -21.86
C GLU A 112 -24.72 -2.71 -21.18
N LEU A 113 -23.95 -3.72 -21.62
CA LEU A 113 -22.58 -3.94 -21.15
C LEU A 113 -21.68 -2.74 -21.45
N THR A 114 -21.76 -2.21 -22.68
CA THR A 114 -21.00 -1.00 -23.06
C THR A 114 -21.37 0.19 -22.19
N THR A 115 -22.67 0.41 -21.94
CA THR A 115 -23.15 1.50 -21.08
C THR A 115 -22.56 1.41 -19.66
N ILE A 116 -22.55 0.21 -19.06
CA ILE A 116 -21.96 -0.02 -17.72
C ILE A 116 -20.45 0.22 -17.77
N THR A 117 -19.77 -0.30 -18.80
CA THR A 117 -18.31 -0.18 -18.95
C THR A 117 -17.88 1.28 -19.12
N ASP A 118 -18.56 2.03 -19.97
CA ASP A 118 -18.27 3.44 -20.22
C ASP A 118 -18.54 4.31 -18.99
N TRP A 119 -19.62 4.01 -18.26
CA TRP A 119 -19.94 4.69 -17.00
C TRP A 119 -18.85 4.46 -15.95
N ILE A 120 -18.36 3.22 -15.76
CA ILE A 120 -17.28 2.94 -14.81
C ILE A 120 -15.97 3.62 -15.24
N ASN A 121 -15.61 3.54 -16.53
CA ASN A 121 -14.43 4.22 -17.06
C ASN A 121 -14.53 5.75 -16.97
N GLY A 122 -15.74 6.30 -16.96
CA GLY A 122 -16.03 7.72 -16.71
C GLY A 122 -15.98 8.12 -15.21
N GLY A 123 -15.64 7.18 -14.33
CA GLY A 123 -15.51 7.44 -12.89
C GLY A 123 -16.63 6.85 -12.04
N ALA A 124 -17.54 6.07 -12.62
CA ALA A 124 -18.69 5.49 -11.91
C ALA A 124 -19.47 6.55 -11.11
N ILE A 125 -19.76 7.71 -11.74
CA ILE A 125 -20.37 8.85 -11.08
C ILE A 125 -21.75 8.49 -10.53
N GLY A 126 -21.94 8.75 -9.23
CA GLY A 126 -23.14 8.46 -8.50
C GLY A 126 -24.25 9.51 -8.62
N PRO A 127 -25.39 9.32 -7.91
CA PRO A 127 -26.50 10.26 -7.94
C PRO A 127 -26.18 11.66 -7.41
N ASP A 128 -25.15 11.78 -6.57
CA ASP A 128 -24.64 13.03 -6.02
C ASP A 128 -23.68 13.79 -6.93
N GLY A 129 -23.36 13.22 -8.11
CA GLY A 129 -22.42 13.79 -9.06
C GLY A 129 -20.94 13.52 -8.76
N ASN A 130 -20.63 12.66 -7.79
CA ASN A 130 -19.27 12.32 -7.39
C ASN A 130 -18.93 10.87 -7.72
N ALA A 131 -17.65 10.59 -7.87
CA ALA A 131 -17.14 9.23 -7.94
C ALA A 131 -17.27 8.54 -6.56
N PRO A 132 -17.32 7.20 -6.49
CA PRO A 132 -17.34 6.48 -5.22
C PRO A 132 -16.17 6.90 -4.32
N PHE A 133 -16.44 7.00 -3.01
CA PHE A 133 -15.46 7.36 -1.98
C PHE A 133 -14.83 8.76 -2.12
N SER A 134 -15.40 9.65 -2.95
CA SER A 134 -14.98 11.05 -3.02
C SER A 134 -15.13 11.71 -1.67
N GLY A 135 -14.07 12.36 -1.20
CA GLY A 135 -14.06 13.05 0.09
C GLY A 135 -13.74 12.17 1.31
N ASN A 136 -13.66 10.84 1.14
CA ASN A 136 -13.13 9.98 2.18
C ASN A 136 -11.62 10.20 2.34
N ARG A 137 -11.10 10.11 3.58
CA ARG A 137 -9.69 10.39 3.90
C ARG A 137 -8.97 9.22 4.57
N ASP A 138 -9.67 8.14 4.83
CA ASP A 138 -9.10 6.97 5.48
C ASP A 138 -8.98 5.83 4.48
N PHE A 139 -7.80 5.74 3.88
CA PHE A 139 -7.47 4.73 2.89
C PHE A 139 -6.24 3.93 3.30
N ILE A 140 -6.23 2.68 2.89
CA ILE A 140 -5.05 1.82 2.91
C ILE A 140 -4.53 1.68 1.47
N TYR A 141 -3.24 1.92 1.30
CA TYR A 141 -2.55 1.82 0.02
C TYR A 141 -1.72 0.55 -0.01
N VAL A 142 -1.86 -0.24 -1.08
CA VAL A 142 -1.16 -1.53 -1.22
C VAL A 142 -0.44 -1.57 -2.56
N THR A 143 0.88 -1.71 -2.51
CA THR A 143 1.73 -1.78 -3.72
C THR A 143 1.71 -3.16 -4.31
N ASN A 144 1.58 -3.28 -5.64
CA ASN A 144 1.64 -4.53 -6.37
C ASN A 144 2.93 -4.57 -7.23
N GLN A 145 3.99 -5.14 -6.69
CA GLN A 145 5.31 -5.15 -7.32
C GLN A 145 5.36 -5.87 -8.67
N GLY A 146 4.50 -6.87 -8.84
CA GLY A 146 4.50 -7.71 -10.04
C GLY A 146 3.88 -7.06 -11.28
N GLU A 147 3.18 -5.94 -11.12
CA GLU A 147 2.45 -5.32 -12.23
C GLU A 147 2.52 -3.78 -12.28
N GLY A 148 3.24 -3.15 -11.37
CA GLY A 148 3.42 -1.69 -11.37
C GLY A 148 2.15 -0.91 -11.03
N THR A 149 1.38 -1.37 -10.03
CA THR A 149 0.15 -0.73 -9.60
C THR A 149 0.08 -0.54 -8.09
N VAL A 150 -0.83 0.33 -7.63
CA VAL A 150 -1.17 0.50 -6.22
C VAL A 150 -2.68 0.42 -6.08
N ASN A 151 -3.18 -0.47 -5.22
CA ASN A 151 -4.58 -0.50 -4.82
C ASN A 151 -4.81 0.48 -3.66
N VAL A 152 -5.92 1.22 -3.72
CA VAL A 152 -6.40 2.11 -2.67
C VAL A 152 -7.66 1.49 -2.10
N ILE A 153 -7.62 1.11 -0.83
CA ILE A 153 -8.70 0.40 -0.14
C ILE A 153 -9.40 1.38 0.79
N ASP A 154 -10.71 1.48 0.66
CA ASP A 154 -11.56 2.23 1.59
C ASP A 154 -11.75 1.44 2.88
N THR A 155 -11.53 2.10 4.04
CA THR A 155 -11.56 1.42 5.34
C THR A 155 -12.97 1.32 5.96
N GLU A 156 -13.94 2.09 5.47
CA GLU A 156 -15.32 2.00 5.93
C GLU A 156 -16.05 0.81 5.29
N ALA A 157 -15.90 0.67 3.95
CA ALA A 157 -16.52 -0.42 3.20
C ALA A 157 -15.65 -1.68 3.13
N ASN A 158 -14.35 -1.58 3.40
CA ASN A 158 -13.37 -2.65 3.22
C ASN A 158 -13.37 -3.20 1.78
N VAL A 159 -13.21 -2.31 0.81
CA VAL A 159 -13.19 -2.63 -0.63
C VAL A 159 -12.10 -1.84 -1.35
N VAL A 160 -11.66 -2.33 -2.51
CA VAL A 160 -10.77 -1.55 -3.39
C VAL A 160 -11.58 -0.41 -4.00
N ALA A 161 -11.28 0.81 -3.58
CA ALA A 161 -11.91 2.03 -4.07
C ALA A 161 -11.32 2.50 -5.41
N ARG A 162 -10.00 2.35 -5.57
CA ARG A 162 -9.25 2.80 -6.75
C ARG A 162 -8.05 1.89 -7.00
N ARG A 163 -7.59 1.88 -8.25
CA ARG A 163 -6.35 1.24 -8.67
C ARG A 163 -5.51 2.25 -9.46
N VAL A 164 -4.36 2.58 -8.92
CA VAL A 164 -3.39 3.48 -9.55
C VAL A 164 -2.47 2.67 -10.44
N ASP A 165 -2.58 2.86 -11.75
CA ASP A 165 -1.74 2.21 -12.74
C ASP A 165 -0.57 3.13 -13.10
N LEU A 166 0.62 2.81 -12.59
CA LEU A 166 1.84 3.60 -12.79
C LEU A 166 2.29 3.62 -14.25
N THR A 167 1.84 2.67 -15.07
CA THR A 167 2.16 2.67 -16.50
C THR A 167 1.48 3.83 -17.24
N LYS A 168 0.32 4.27 -16.76
CA LYS A 168 -0.37 5.47 -17.29
C LYS A 168 0.36 6.77 -16.95
N LEU A 169 1.28 6.72 -16.00
CA LEU A 169 2.14 7.84 -15.58
C LEU A 169 3.53 7.79 -16.22
N GLY A 170 3.76 6.85 -17.14
CA GLY A 170 5.01 6.71 -17.89
C GLY A 170 6.06 5.80 -17.24
N PHE A 171 5.72 5.08 -16.19
CA PHE A 171 6.61 4.08 -15.59
C PHE A 171 6.42 2.70 -16.23
N ASP A 172 7.47 1.88 -16.23
CA ASP A 172 7.36 0.50 -16.71
C ASP A 172 6.50 -0.36 -15.78
N LYS A 173 5.83 -1.37 -16.32
CA LYS A 173 5.13 -2.40 -15.55
C LYS A 173 6.04 -3.06 -14.50
N GLY A 174 7.34 -3.17 -14.78
CA GLY A 174 8.38 -3.67 -13.88
C GLY A 174 8.99 -2.63 -12.95
N SER A 175 8.38 -1.46 -12.75
CA SER A 175 8.88 -0.39 -11.87
C SER A 175 9.03 -0.80 -10.41
N LYS A 176 8.31 -1.85 -9.98
CA LYS A 176 8.31 -2.46 -8.64
C LYS A 176 7.99 -1.48 -7.52
N PRO A 177 6.74 -0.99 -7.43
CA PRO A 177 6.31 -0.25 -6.26
C PRO A 177 6.46 -1.12 -5.01
N HIS A 178 7.10 -0.59 -3.95
CA HIS A 178 7.52 -1.44 -2.83
C HIS A 178 6.99 -1.00 -1.47
N HIS A 179 7.21 0.22 -1.05
CA HIS A 179 6.80 0.71 0.26
C HIS A 179 5.94 1.96 0.12
N VAL A 180 4.98 2.14 1.05
CA VAL A 180 4.07 3.28 1.07
C VAL A 180 4.08 3.91 2.45
N ALA A 181 4.14 5.25 2.50
CA ALA A 181 3.81 6.03 3.69
C ALA A 181 2.73 7.05 3.37
N VAL A 182 1.94 7.42 4.37
CA VAL A 182 0.78 8.32 4.24
C VAL A 182 0.91 9.43 5.27
N GLU A 183 0.64 10.69 4.86
CA GLU A 183 0.61 11.82 5.81
C GLU A 183 -0.43 11.59 6.90
N SER A 184 -0.16 12.10 8.09
CA SER A 184 -1.03 11.91 9.25
C SER A 184 -2.45 12.47 9.05
N ASP A 185 -2.61 13.49 8.21
CA ASP A 185 -3.91 14.07 7.83
C ASP A 185 -4.54 13.39 6.59
N GLY A 186 -3.83 12.44 5.96
CA GLY A 186 -4.26 11.74 4.75
C GLY A 186 -4.15 12.56 3.46
N SER A 187 -3.54 13.76 3.49
CA SER A 187 -3.48 14.66 2.33
C SER A 187 -2.61 14.14 1.18
N TYR A 188 -1.52 13.45 1.52
CA TYR A 188 -0.56 12.90 0.57
C TYR A 188 -0.13 11.49 0.97
N TRP A 189 0.31 10.73 -0.03
CA TRP A 189 0.99 9.46 0.16
C TRP A 189 2.20 9.34 -0.76
N TYR A 190 3.17 8.55 -0.32
CA TYR A 190 4.46 8.38 -0.97
C TYR A 190 4.69 6.91 -1.28
N VAL A 191 5.36 6.62 -2.41
CA VAL A 191 5.69 5.25 -2.78
C VAL A 191 7.09 5.17 -3.38
N THR A 192 7.85 4.16 -2.95
CA THR A 192 9.16 3.83 -3.53
C THR A 192 8.99 2.90 -4.72
N LEU A 193 9.70 3.19 -5.82
CA LEU A 193 9.75 2.36 -7.02
C LEU A 193 11.16 1.78 -7.20
N ILE A 194 11.38 0.54 -6.75
CA ILE A 194 12.70 -0.09 -6.71
C ILE A 194 13.41 -0.03 -8.05
N SER A 195 12.76 -0.54 -9.12
CA SER A 195 13.40 -0.67 -10.43
C SER A 195 13.40 0.62 -11.23
N ALA A 196 12.49 1.54 -10.93
CA ALA A 196 12.47 2.86 -11.57
C ALA A 196 13.42 3.86 -10.90
N GLY A 197 13.96 3.54 -9.70
CA GLY A 197 14.85 4.43 -8.96
C GLY A 197 14.18 5.75 -8.59
N ARG A 198 12.95 5.69 -8.06
CA ARG A 198 12.12 6.87 -7.77
C ARG A 198 11.41 6.74 -6.43
N VAL A 199 11.20 7.89 -5.79
CA VAL A 199 10.17 8.07 -4.78
C VAL A 199 9.14 9.05 -5.34
N LEU A 200 7.86 8.66 -5.29
CA LEU A 200 6.75 9.45 -5.83
C LEU A 200 5.89 9.99 -4.71
N LYS A 201 5.32 11.19 -4.91
CA LYS A 201 4.33 11.83 -4.04
C LYS A 201 3.02 11.97 -4.78
N PHE A 202 1.94 11.52 -4.16
CA PHE A 202 0.59 11.61 -4.69
C PHE A 202 -0.31 12.38 -3.74
N THR A 203 -1.30 13.08 -4.29
CA THR A 203 -2.44 13.56 -3.51
C THR A 203 -3.29 12.39 -3.01
N GLN A 204 -4.18 12.65 -2.07
CA GLN A 204 -5.18 11.69 -1.62
C GLN A 204 -6.01 11.10 -2.78
N ASP A 205 -6.32 11.91 -3.80
CA ASP A 205 -7.06 11.46 -4.99
C ASP A 205 -6.18 10.73 -6.01
N SER A 206 -4.92 10.44 -5.63
CA SER A 206 -3.95 9.70 -6.42
C SER A 206 -3.45 10.44 -7.68
N GLU A 207 -3.43 11.76 -7.63
CA GLU A 207 -2.75 12.58 -8.63
C GLU A 207 -1.25 12.67 -8.29
N LEU A 208 -0.38 12.39 -9.26
CA LEU A 208 1.06 12.51 -9.09
C LEU A 208 1.45 14.00 -9.00
N VAL A 209 2.04 14.42 -7.89
CA VAL A 209 2.42 15.81 -7.62
C VAL A 209 3.90 16.01 -7.34
N GLY A 210 4.66 14.94 -7.15
CA GLY A 210 6.09 15.01 -6.92
C GLY A 210 6.82 13.71 -7.25
N SER A 211 8.09 13.84 -7.62
CA SER A 211 8.97 12.71 -7.92
C SER A 211 10.42 13.08 -7.68
N VAL A 212 11.16 12.24 -6.99
CA VAL A 212 12.60 12.41 -6.77
C VAL A 212 13.36 11.14 -7.16
N GLU A 213 14.56 11.29 -7.72
CA GLU A 213 15.45 10.17 -8.05
C GLU A 213 16.15 9.66 -6.81
N PHE A 214 16.17 8.35 -6.64
CA PHE A 214 16.97 7.67 -5.64
C PHE A 214 17.25 6.24 -6.09
N GLU A 215 18.49 5.85 -6.16
CA GLU A 215 18.87 4.55 -6.68
C GLU A 215 18.37 3.40 -5.80
N VAL A 216 17.58 2.48 -6.39
CA VAL A 216 17.05 1.26 -5.74
C VAL A 216 16.38 1.55 -4.37
N PRO A 217 15.41 2.47 -4.29
CA PRO A 217 14.77 2.80 -3.01
C PRO A 217 14.11 1.56 -2.39
N GLY A 218 14.22 1.44 -1.06
CA GLY A 218 13.62 0.37 -0.28
C GLY A 218 12.46 0.87 0.58
N LEU A 219 12.58 0.69 1.90
CA LEU A 219 11.64 1.24 2.86
C LEU A 219 11.80 2.76 2.97
N LEU A 220 10.73 3.43 3.35
CA LEU A 220 10.75 4.85 3.67
C LEU A 220 9.96 5.09 4.96
N GLU A 221 10.39 6.08 5.74
CA GLU A 221 9.65 6.54 6.93
C GLU A 221 9.71 8.05 7.04
N MET A 222 8.61 8.64 7.48
CA MET A 222 8.47 10.08 7.65
C MET A 222 8.98 10.51 9.02
N ASP A 223 9.68 11.64 9.07
CA ASP A 223 10.05 12.30 10.33
C ASP A 223 8.75 12.70 11.07
N PRO A 224 8.57 12.26 12.32
CA PRO A 224 7.36 12.58 13.08
C PRO A 224 7.24 14.06 13.45
N THR A 225 8.30 14.86 13.30
CA THR A 225 8.39 16.25 13.77
C THR A 225 8.58 17.30 12.69
N SER A 226 8.91 16.88 11.46
CA SER A 226 9.20 17.81 10.35
C SER A 226 8.74 17.27 9.00
N SER A 227 8.96 18.03 7.93
CA SER A 227 8.68 17.62 6.53
C SER A 227 9.69 16.60 5.97
N ARG A 228 10.66 16.13 6.75
CA ARG A 228 11.68 15.19 6.25
C ARG A 228 11.15 13.76 6.15
N MET A 229 11.75 12.97 5.28
CA MET A 229 11.61 11.52 5.23
C MET A 229 12.96 10.86 4.98
N ILE A 230 13.12 9.64 5.48
CA ILE A 230 14.30 8.82 5.26
C ILE A 230 13.93 7.65 4.34
N VAL A 231 14.85 7.31 3.44
CA VAL A 231 14.65 6.22 2.47
C VAL A 231 15.86 5.29 2.49
N GLY A 232 15.64 4.03 2.80
CA GLY A 232 16.62 2.96 2.72
C GLY A 232 16.79 2.43 1.30
N ARG A 233 17.72 1.48 1.14
CA ARG A 233 17.97 0.81 -0.15
C ARG A 233 17.30 -0.57 -0.19
N SER A 234 16.74 -0.93 -1.34
CA SER A 234 16.14 -2.26 -1.52
C SER A 234 17.18 -3.37 -1.44
N MET A 235 16.73 -4.58 -1.09
CA MET A 235 17.53 -5.81 -1.14
C MET A 235 18.11 -6.11 -2.56
N ALA A 236 17.53 -5.53 -3.62
CA ALA A 236 18.05 -5.61 -4.98
C ALA A 236 19.35 -4.83 -5.18
N ALA A 237 19.71 -3.96 -4.25
CA ALA A 237 20.93 -3.18 -4.28
C ALA A 237 22.15 -4.08 -4.04
N VAL A 238 22.88 -4.44 -5.11
CA VAL A 238 24.05 -5.36 -5.04
C VAL A 238 25.35 -4.60 -4.76
N ASN A 239 25.51 -3.42 -5.33
CA ASN A 239 26.65 -2.53 -5.12
C ASN A 239 26.21 -1.07 -4.96
N PRO A 240 25.19 -0.77 -4.16
CA PRO A 240 24.81 0.61 -3.94
C PRO A 240 25.85 1.27 -3.03
N PRO A 241 25.89 2.60 -3.00
CA PRO A 241 26.50 3.31 -1.90
C PRO A 241 25.95 2.77 -0.57
N GLN A 242 26.83 2.65 0.43
CA GLN A 242 26.40 2.29 1.80
C GLN A 242 25.81 3.54 2.46
N ARG A 243 24.71 4.02 1.86
CA ARG A 243 24.02 5.28 2.20
C ARG A 243 22.54 5.12 2.14
N ILE A 244 21.87 5.89 2.98
CA ILE A 244 20.42 6.10 2.98
C ILE A 244 20.13 7.55 2.62
N GLY A 245 18.96 7.83 2.04
CA GLY A 245 18.60 9.18 1.58
C GLY A 245 17.75 9.92 2.60
N LEU A 246 18.08 11.19 2.84
CA LEU A 246 17.28 12.15 3.59
C LEU A 246 16.64 13.12 2.59
N PHE A 247 15.31 13.28 2.67
CA PHE A 247 14.53 14.07 1.71
C PHE A 247 13.60 15.04 2.43
N ASP A 248 13.35 16.17 1.80
CA ASP A 248 12.24 17.04 2.16
C ASP A 248 10.98 16.66 1.37
N ARG A 249 9.86 16.38 2.07
CA ARG A 249 8.59 15.93 1.50
C ARG A 249 7.81 17.04 0.81
N ASP A 250 8.04 18.30 1.19
CA ASP A 250 7.32 19.43 0.62
C ASP A 250 7.85 19.76 -0.77
N SER A 251 9.17 19.87 -0.90
CA SER A 251 9.84 20.13 -2.18
C SER A 251 10.08 18.89 -3.03
N MET A 252 10.05 17.69 -2.44
CA MET A 252 10.50 16.44 -3.06
C MET A 252 11.94 16.51 -3.56
N GLU A 253 12.82 17.11 -2.76
CA GLU A 253 14.25 17.20 -3.02
C GLU A 253 15.02 16.33 -2.02
N MET A 254 16.14 15.77 -2.46
CA MET A 254 17.09 15.08 -1.59
C MET A 254 17.95 16.13 -0.89
N GLU A 255 17.91 16.15 0.44
CA GLU A 255 18.75 17.03 1.25
C GLU A 255 20.16 16.47 1.37
N GLU A 256 20.28 15.18 1.69
CA GLU A 256 21.56 14.53 1.96
C GLU A 256 21.49 13.02 1.75
N GLU A 257 22.63 12.40 1.46
CA GLU A 257 22.86 10.96 1.63
C GLU A 257 23.70 10.70 2.87
N LEU A 258 23.15 9.98 3.85
CA LEU A 258 23.81 9.63 5.10
C LEU A 258 24.62 8.34 4.94
N GLU A 259 25.91 8.38 5.29
CA GLU A 259 26.78 7.19 5.29
C GLU A 259 26.36 6.23 6.40
N VAL A 260 26.17 4.96 6.08
CA VAL A 260 25.76 3.91 7.05
C VAL A 260 26.80 2.80 7.22
N PHE A 261 27.86 2.81 6.45
CA PHE A 261 29.02 1.92 6.57
C PHE A 261 28.71 0.41 6.57
N MET A 262 27.52 0.02 6.11
CA MET A 262 27.08 -1.37 6.02
C MET A 262 26.40 -1.67 4.69
N PRO A 263 26.48 -2.91 4.18
CA PRO A 263 25.84 -3.30 2.92
C PRO A 263 24.33 -3.42 3.10
N ARG A 264 23.56 -3.16 2.03
CA ARG A 264 22.09 -3.34 1.97
C ARG A 264 21.34 -2.68 3.13
N PRO A 265 21.47 -1.37 3.33
CA PRO A 265 20.75 -0.64 4.37
C PRO A 265 19.27 -0.49 3.99
N HIS A 266 18.47 -1.48 4.35
CA HIS A 266 17.07 -1.59 3.91
C HIS A 266 16.10 -1.02 4.95
N ALA A 267 16.20 -1.48 6.19
CA ALA A 267 15.38 -1.02 7.29
C ALA A 267 15.81 0.38 7.72
N VAL A 268 14.86 1.27 7.88
CA VAL A 268 15.08 2.64 8.36
C VAL A 268 13.97 3.04 9.32
N THR A 269 14.29 3.82 10.35
CA THR A 269 13.30 4.42 11.26
C THR A 269 13.85 5.68 11.93
N TRP A 270 12.97 6.44 12.57
CA TRP A 270 13.28 7.66 13.31
C TRP A 270 13.18 7.47 14.83
N SER A 271 13.95 8.25 15.59
CA SER A 271 13.58 8.57 16.96
C SER A 271 12.31 9.45 16.95
N ARG A 272 11.44 9.33 17.95
CA ARG A 272 10.15 10.05 17.94
C ARG A 272 10.28 11.57 18.11
N ASP A 273 11.42 12.06 18.50
CA ASP A 273 11.73 13.49 18.55
C ASP A 273 12.43 14.01 17.28
N GLY A 274 12.63 13.15 16.27
CA GLY A 274 13.24 13.51 14.99
C GLY A 274 14.76 13.80 15.07
N SER A 275 15.41 13.57 16.23
CA SER A 275 16.83 13.87 16.40
C SER A 275 17.76 12.81 15.81
N HIS A 276 17.32 11.54 15.75
CA HIS A 276 18.13 10.43 15.27
C HIS A 276 17.41 9.64 14.19
N VAL A 277 18.19 9.07 13.29
CA VAL A 277 17.76 8.05 12.35
C VAL A 277 18.51 6.76 12.60
N TYR A 278 17.83 5.65 12.32
CA TYR A 278 18.37 4.31 12.46
C TYR A 278 18.25 3.58 11.14
N ALA A 279 19.25 2.77 10.82
CA ALA A 279 19.15 1.85 9.67
C ALA A 279 19.73 0.48 10.05
N ALA A 280 19.25 -0.58 9.39
CA ALA A 280 19.78 -1.93 9.58
C ALA A 280 20.08 -2.61 8.25
N SER A 281 21.08 -3.51 8.29
CA SER A 281 21.53 -4.30 7.14
C SER A 281 20.69 -5.55 6.94
N LEU A 282 20.36 -5.86 5.68
CA LEU A 282 19.83 -7.18 5.32
C LEU A 282 20.92 -8.26 5.22
N ALA A 283 22.19 -7.88 5.11
CA ALA A 283 23.28 -8.81 4.86
C ALA A 283 24.10 -9.15 6.11
N GLU A 284 24.07 -8.26 7.10
CA GLU A 284 24.88 -8.35 8.32
C GLU A 284 24.00 -8.10 9.54
N ASN A 285 24.40 -8.60 10.70
CA ASN A 285 23.71 -8.34 11.97
C ASN A 285 24.13 -6.99 12.55
N VAL A 286 23.99 -5.92 11.77
CA VAL A 286 24.41 -4.57 12.15
C VAL A 286 23.28 -3.60 11.95
N LEU A 287 23.12 -2.71 12.90
CA LEU A 287 22.33 -1.49 12.78
C LEU A 287 23.21 -0.26 13.09
N ILE A 288 22.81 0.89 12.62
CA ILE A 288 23.46 2.17 12.88
C ILE A 288 22.48 3.15 13.51
N SER A 289 22.96 3.95 14.46
CA SER A 289 22.33 5.18 14.93
C SER A 289 23.07 6.38 14.38
N ILE A 290 22.37 7.43 13.97
CA ILE A 290 22.93 8.68 13.43
C ILE A 290 22.22 9.83 14.12
N ASP A 291 22.98 10.66 14.84
CA ASP A 291 22.53 11.96 15.38
C ASP A 291 22.54 12.99 14.23
N LEU A 292 21.39 13.54 13.90
CA LEU A 292 21.25 14.50 12.79
C LEU A 292 21.71 15.93 13.13
N GLU A 293 21.89 16.25 14.41
CA GLU A 293 22.41 17.55 14.82
C GLU A 293 23.94 17.59 14.74
N THR A 294 24.59 16.53 15.24
CA THR A 294 26.06 16.47 15.28
C THR A 294 26.68 15.79 14.08
N GLY A 295 25.93 14.92 13.39
CA GLY A 295 26.42 14.02 12.35
C GLY A 295 27.18 12.81 12.90
N ASP A 296 27.22 12.63 14.23
CA ASP A 296 27.86 11.47 14.85
C ASP A 296 27.05 10.19 14.56
N SER A 297 27.75 9.11 14.33
CA SER A 297 27.13 7.82 14.03
C SER A 297 27.82 6.67 14.76
N GLN A 298 27.03 5.67 15.14
CA GLN A 298 27.52 4.48 15.85
C GLN A 298 26.93 3.20 15.26
N LEU A 299 27.80 2.23 14.97
CA LEU A 299 27.41 0.88 14.55
C LEU A 299 27.22 -0.03 15.76
N HIS A 300 26.18 -0.87 15.67
CA HIS A 300 25.80 -1.81 16.74
C HIS A 300 25.66 -3.21 16.16
N ASP A 301 26.44 -4.16 16.72
CA ASP A 301 26.31 -5.56 16.37
C ASP A 301 25.14 -6.21 17.11
N VAL A 302 24.36 -7.00 16.41
CA VAL A 302 23.31 -7.86 16.96
C VAL A 302 23.84 -9.30 17.02
N GLU A 303 23.95 -9.86 18.23
CA GLU A 303 24.51 -11.19 18.43
C GLU A 303 23.69 -12.30 17.76
N GLY A 304 24.37 -13.34 17.28
CA GLY A 304 23.75 -14.56 16.76
C GLY A 304 24.10 -14.87 15.30
N PRO A 305 23.37 -15.82 14.69
CA PRO A 305 23.49 -16.08 13.24
C PRO A 305 22.93 -14.89 12.44
N ILE A 306 23.13 -14.88 11.11
CA ILE A 306 22.53 -13.83 10.27
C ILE A 306 21.01 -13.85 10.44
N HIS A 307 20.48 -12.73 10.95
CA HIS A 307 19.05 -12.56 11.21
C HIS A 307 18.29 -12.02 10.01
N THR A 308 18.94 -11.16 9.21
CA THR A 308 18.30 -10.35 8.16
C THR A 308 17.20 -9.48 8.78
N LEU A 309 17.60 -8.34 9.37
CA LEU A 309 16.71 -7.36 10.00
C LEU A 309 15.95 -6.59 8.91
N VAL A 310 14.70 -6.99 8.64
CA VAL A 310 13.96 -6.52 7.45
C VAL A 310 13.37 -5.13 7.60
N GLU A 311 12.99 -4.76 8.80
CA GLU A 311 12.44 -3.43 9.13
C GLU A 311 12.75 -3.07 10.56
N LEU A 312 12.93 -1.78 10.79
CA LEU A 312 13.01 -1.16 12.12
C LEU A 312 11.76 -0.31 12.32
N GLN A 313 11.18 -0.37 13.51
CA GLN A 313 10.07 0.49 13.89
C GLN A 313 10.23 0.96 15.33
N THR A 314 10.10 2.26 15.55
CA THR A 314 10.13 2.85 16.91
C THR A 314 8.70 2.97 17.45
N THR A 315 8.47 2.53 18.70
CA THR A 315 7.16 2.66 19.36
C THR A 315 6.67 4.11 19.41
N PRO A 316 5.35 4.36 19.44
CA PRO A 316 4.80 5.72 19.52
C PRO A 316 5.33 6.55 20.69
N ASP A 317 5.69 5.92 21.83
CA ASP A 317 6.26 6.59 23.01
C ASP A 317 7.79 6.81 22.90
N GLY A 318 8.44 6.35 21.84
CA GLY A 318 9.87 6.51 21.58
C GLY A 318 10.80 5.68 22.46
N LYS A 319 10.27 4.75 23.29
CA LYS A 319 11.11 4.04 24.27
C LYS A 319 11.65 2.70 23.80
N THR A 320 11.03 2.12 22.79
CA THR A 320 11.43 0.81 22.28
C THR A 320 11.48 0.88 20.76
N MET A 321 12.52 0.34 20.16
CA MET A 321 12.58 0.05 18.75
C MET A 321 12.50 -1.47 18.57
N VAL A 322 11.89 -1.94 17.47
CA VAL A 322 11.74 -3.37 17.21
C VAL A 322 12.22 -3.73 15.81
N SER A 323 12.58 -5.00 15.62
CA SER A 323 12.88 -5.58 14.31
C SER A 323 12.56 -7.06 14.24
N GLY A 324 12.12 -7.53 13.08
CA GLY A 324 12.01 -8.94 12.78
C GLY A 324 13.28 -9.50 12.15
N GLY A 325 13.74 -10.65 12.62
CA GLY A 325 14.84 -11.42 12.02
C GLY A 325 14.30 -12.47 11.05
N GLN A 326 14.21 -12.14 9.76
CA GLN A 326 13.59 -12.97 8.72
C GLN A 326 14.11 -14.42 8.70
N LEU A 327 15.41 -14.61 8.82
CA LEU A 327 16.04 -15.93 8.68
C LEU A 327 15.97 -16.77 9.97
N THR A 328 15.72 -16.14 11.11
CA THR A 328 15.82 -16.80 12.41
C THR A 328 14.50 -16.94 13.16
N GLY A 329 13.42 -16.29 12.68
CA GLY A 329 12.15 -16.26 13.42
C GLY A 329 12.27 -15.57 14.79
N LYS A 330 13.23 -14.67 14.95
CA LYS A 330 13.42 -13.88 16.16
C LYS A 330 12.76 -12.53 16.00
N PHE A 331 12.28 -11.98 17.11
CA PHE A 331 11.80 -10.61 17.19
C PHE A 331 12.58 -9.89 18.28
N PHE A 332 13.17 -8.77 17.91
CA PHE A 332 14.10 -8.01 18.74
C PHE A 332 13.42 -6.77 19.29
N PHE A 333 13.68 -6.47 20.56
CA PHE A 333 13.33 -5.22 21.25
C PHE A 333 14.62 -4.52 21.64
N PHE A 334 14.78 -3.29 21.18
CA PHE A 334 15.93 -2.42 21.49
C PHE A 334 15.51 -1.30 22.43
N ASP A 335 16.43 -0.80 23.24
CA ASP A 335 16.23 0.37 24.07
C ASP A 335 16.44 1.65 23.27
N ALA A 336 15.34 2.27 22.80
CA ALA A 336 15.40 3.54 22.07
C ALA A 336 15.50 4.77 23.00
N THR A 337 15.54 4.60 24.33
CA THR A 337 15.84 5.71 25.25
C THR A 337 17.34 6.04 25.29
N ASP A 338 18.19 5.05 25.00
CA ASP A 338 19.60 5.24 24.68
C ASP A 338 19.72 5.32 23.15
N LYS A 339 19.56 6.53 22.61
CA LYS A 339 19.44 6.76 21.16
C LYS A 339 20.73 6.44 20.41
N ASP A 340 21.88 6.65 21.04
CA ASP A 340 23.17 6.37 20.45
C ASP A 340 23.51 4.88 20.56
N GLY A 341 23.23 4.26 21.70
CA GLY A 341 23.61 2.90 22.02
C GLY A 341 22.63 1.83 21.56
N VAL A 342 21.34 2.13 21.51
CA VAL A 342 20.22 1.24 21.14
C VAL A 342 20.40 -0.24 21.53
N PRO A 343 20.72 -0.56 22.81
CA PRO A 343 21.03 -1.93 23.20
C PRO A 343 19.81 -2.85 23.09
N VAL A 344 20.06 -4.14 22.84
CA VAL A 344 19.01 -5.16 22.82
C VAL A 344 18.46 -5.35 24.26
N LYS A 345 17.17 -5.11 24.45
CA LYS A 345 16.43 -5.34 25.71
C LYS A 345 15.96 -6.77 25.88
N LYS A 346 15.38 -7.32 24.82
CA LYS A 346 14.76 -8.65 24.81
C LYS A 346 14.74 -9.21 23.40
N VAL A 347 14.80 -10.53 23.30
CA VAL A 347 14.58 -11.28 22.05
C VAL A 347 13.59 -12.38 22.37
N ILE A 348 12.60 -12.55 21.50
CA ILE A 348 11.62 -13.64 21.58
C ILE A 348 11.59 -14.44 20.29
N ASP A 349 11.13 -15.67 20.39
CA ASP A 349 10.79 -16.47 19.22
C ASP A 349 9.38 -16.11 18.75
N VAL A 350 9.23 -15.95 17.44
CA VAL A 350 7.94 -15.75 16.77
C VAL A 350 7.83 -16.71 15.59
N GLU A 351 6.71 -16.67 14.89
CA GLU A 351 6.51 -17.50 13.70
C GLU A 351 7.52 -17.14 12.58
N ALA A 352 7.72 -18.06 11.64
CA ALA A 352 8.77 -17.98 10.63
C ALA A 352 8.67 -16.76 9.72
N ALA A 353 9.82 -16.15 9.47
CA ALA A 353 10.03 -14.95 8.64
C ALA A 353 9.15 -13.76 9.06
N PRO A 354 9.40 -13.17 10.24
CA PRO A 354 8.74 -11.95 10.69
C PRO A 354 9.12 -10.75 9.81
N TRP A 355 8.08 -10.06 9.29
CA TRP A 355 8.18 -8.90 8.41
C TRP A 355 7.33 -7.75 8.93
N HIS A 356 7.70 -6.52 8.63
CA HIS A 356 6.94 -5.27 8.75
C HIS A 356 6.08 -5.16 10.03
N PRO A 357 6.71 -5.00 11.22
CA PRO A 357 6.00 -4.72 12.44
C PRO A 357 5.35 -3.33 12.38
N ILE A 358 4.08 -3.24 12.82
CA ILE A 358 3.39 -1.96 13.02
C ILE A 358 2.79 -1.93 14.42
N PHE A 359 2.53 -0.72 14.94
CA PHE A 359 1.97 -0.53 16.27
C PHE A 359 0.57 0.06 16.22
N ASN A 360 -0.25 -0.27 17.24
CA ASN A 360 -1.42 0.53 17.54
C ASN A 360 -0.99 1.89 18.12
N LYS A 361 -1.89 2.87 18.09
CA LYS A 361 -1.65 4.26 18.53
C LYS A 361 -1.14 4.35 19.96
N ALA A 362 -1.64 3.48 20.85
CA ALA A 362 -1.21 3.43 22.23
C ALA A 362 0.19 2.79 22.41
N GLY A 363 0.76 2.16 21.39
CA GLY A 363 2.04 1.43 21.47
C GLY A 363 1.99 0.19 22.37
N THR A 364 0.79 -0.28 22.70
CA THR A 364 0.59 -1.45 23.58
C THR A 364 0.60 -2.78 22.85
N ARG A 365 0.39 -2.77 21.53
CA ARG A 365 0.43 -3.95 20.67
C ARG A 365 1.26 -3.69 19.41
N ALA A 366 2.02 -4.70 19.02
CA ALA A 366 2.64 -4.77 17.71
C ALA A 366 1.96 -5.88 16.87
N TYR A 367 1.79 -5.64 15.60
CA TYR A 367 1.24 -6.59 14.62
C TYR A 367 2.35 -6.95 13.64
N LEU A 368 2.54 -8.24 13.42
CA LEU A 368 3.70 -8.76 12.72
C LEU A 368 3.27 -9.76 11.65
N ALA A 369 3.55 -9.48 10.39
CA ALA A 369 3.36 -10.42 9.29
C ALA A 369 4.44 -11.52 9.35
N ASN A 370 4.04 -12.79 9.39
CA ASN A 370 4.96 -13.93 9.41
C ASN A 370 4.92 -14.63 8.04
N LYS A 371 5.77 -14.15 7.13
CA LYS A 371 5.70 -14.47 5.69
C LYS A 371 5.78 -15.95 5.35
N MET A 372 6.65 -16.70 6.01
CA MET A 372 6.85 -18.12 5.73
C MET A 372 5.97 -19.04 6.59
N ALA A 373 5.19 -18.47 7.49
CA ALA A 373 4.24 -19.19 8.32
C ALA A 373 2.77 -19.02 7.86
N ASP A 374 2.51 -18.11 6.91
CA ASP A 374 1.16 -17.72 6.48
C ASP A 374 0.28 -17.26 7.66
N LYS A 375 0.87 -16.48 8.59
CA LYS A 375 0.25 -16.05 9.85
C LYS A 375 0.51 -14.58 10.15
N VAL A 376 -0.26 -14.06 11.09
CA VAL A 376 -0.03 -12.77 11.74
C VAL A 376 0.13 -12.99 13.22
N THR A 377 1.21 -12.46 13.81
CA THR A 377 1.44 -12.50 15.26
C THR A 377 1.08 -11.14 15.86
N ILE A 378 0.32 -11.15 16.94
CA ILE A 378 0.09 -9.99 17.81
C ILE A 378 0.99 -10.11 19.03
N ILE A 379 1.74 -9.06 19.32
CA ILE A 379 2.69 -8.99 20.43
C ILE A 379 2.16 -7.96 21.43
N ASN A 380 2.10 -8.35 22.70
CA ASN A 380 1.89 -7.42 23.81
C ASN A 380 3.20 -6.69 24.08
N MET A 381 3.23 -5.38 23.91
CA MET A 381 4.45 -4.57 24.04
C MET A 381 4.84 -4.28 25.50
N GLU A 382 3.89 -4.39 26.43
CA GLU A 382 4.18 -4.22 27.87
C GLU A 382 4.92 -5.43 28.44
N THR A 383 4.48 -6.65 28.11
CA THR A 383 5.14 -7.89 28.53
C THR A 383 6.26 -8.32 27.59
N MET A 384 6.28 -7.76 26.35
CA MET A 384 7.16 -8.18 25.25
C MET A 384 7.02 -9.68 24.95
N GLU A 385 5.79 -10.17 24.84
CA GLU A 385 5.46 -11.58 24.59
C GLU A 385 4.39 -11.70 23.51
N VAL A 386 4.33 -12.86 22.86
CA VAL A 386 3.28 -13.18 21.91
C VAL A 386 1.93 -13.23 22.65
N GLU A 387 0.98 -12.39 22.23
CA GLU A 387 -0.38 -12.38 22.77
C GLU A 387 -1.26 -13.39 22.06
N THR A 388 -1.23 -13.39 20.71
CA THR A 388 -2.00 -14.32 19.89
C THR A 388 -1.40 -14.46 18.50
N VAL A 389 -1.80 -15.51 17.80
CA VAL A 389 -1.43 -15.76 16.40
C VAL A 389 -2.70 -15.97 15.60
N ILE A 390 -2.83 -15.26 14.49
CA ILE A 390 -3.98 -15.35 13.58
C ILE A 390 -3.55 -16.12 12.33
N GLU A 391 -4.38 -17.09 11.94
CA GLU A 391 -4.23 -17.87 10.72
C GLU A 391 -5.57 -18.01 10.00
N GLY A 392 -5.57 -18.31 8.72
CA GLY A 392 -6.81 -18.53 7.98
C GLY A 392 -6.71 -18.23 6.50
N ASN A 393 -7.83 -18.44 5.81
CA ASN A 393 -7.90 -18.21 4.37
C ASN A 393 -7.62 -16.74 4.02
N GLY A 394 -6.79 -16.54 3.01
CA GLY A 394 -6.35 -15.21 2.57
C GLY A 394 -4.96 -14.86 3.05
N LEU A 395 -4.47 -15.40 4.18
CA LEU A 395 -3.07 -15.28 4.60
C LEU A 395 -2.22 -16.25 3.77
N ALA A 396 -1.50 -15.73 2.80
CA ALA A 396 -0.65 -16.48 1.87
C ALA A 396 0.63 -15.69 1.60
N GLN A 397 1.67 -15.94 2.35
CA GLN A 397 2.90 -15.15 2.40
C GLN A 397 2.65 -13.68 2.76
N PRO A 398 2.11 -13.40 3.97
CA PRO A 398 1.89 -12.05 4.44
C PRO A 398 3.18 -11.24 4.43
N HIS A 399 3.08 -9.96 4.04
CA HIS A 399 4.25 -9.11 3.83
C HIS A 399 4.13 -7.78 4.56
N GLY A 400 3.32 -6.85 4.09
CA GLY A 400 3.07 -5.55 4.72
C GLY A 400 1.79 -5.53 5.52
N ALA A 401 1.70 -4.61 6.48
CA ALA A 401 0.52 -4.41 7.28
C ALA A 401 0.23 -2.92 7.52
N ALA A 402 -1.04 -2.56 7.71
CA ALA A 402 -1.47 -1.24 8.13
C ALA A 402 -2.79 -1.32 8.92
N LEU A 403 -3.01 -0.36 9.82
CA LEU A 403 -4.25 -0.22 10.57
C LEU A 403 -5.18 0.81 9.92
N SER A 404 -6.50 0.60 10.02
CA SER A 404 -7.46 1.69 9.83
C SER A 404 -7.22 2.78 10.89
N SER A 405 -7.60 4.03 10.60
CA SER A 405 -7.35 5.16 11.51
C SER A 405 -8.10 5.05 12.85
N ASP A 406 -9.19 4.29 12.89
CA ASP A 406 -9.95 3.92 14.08
C ASP A 406 -9.40 2.68 14.81
N GLU A 407 -8.33 2.07 14.26
CA GLU A 407 -7.67 0.86 14.77
C GLU A 407 -8.57 -0.39 14.85
N ARG A 408 -9.72 -0.37 14.21
CA ARG A 408 -10.64 -1.51 14.20
C ARG A 408 -10.15 -2.65 13.30
N TYR A 409 -9.58 -2.30 12.14
CA TYR A 409 -9.15 -3.27 11.14
C TYR A 409 -7.65 -3.25 10.92
N LEU A 410 -7.08 -4.44 10.80
CA LEU A 410 -5.73 -4.67 10.32
C LEU A 410 -5.79 -5.19 8.88
N TYR A 411 -5.10 -4.53 7.98
CA TYR A 411 -4.96 -4.90 6.56
C TYR A 411 -3.59 -5.51 6.36
N VAL A 412 -3.55 -6.72 5.82
CA VAL A 412 -2.30 -7.45 5.59
C VAL A 412 -2.20 -7.83 4.11
N SER A 413 -1.17 -7.34 3.43
CA SER A 413 -0.89 -7.74 2.04
C SER A 413 -0.24 -9.11 2.00
N ASN A 414 -0.65 -9.95 1.04
CA ASN A 414 -0.18 -11.34 0.92
C ASN A 414 0.25 -11.63 -0.51
N GLN A 415 1.50 -12.06 -0.70
CA GLN A 415 2.11 -12.24 -2.02
C GLN A 415 1.59 -13.46 -2.79
N ASN A 416 1.10 -14.48 -2.09
CA ASN A 416 0.52 -15.70 -2.65
C ASN A 416 1.39 -16.42 -3.70
N GLN A 417 2.72 -16.33 -3.61
CA GLN A 417 3.63 -17.05 -4.50
C GLN A 417 3.65 -18.56 -4.23
N ASN A 418 3.31 -18.95 -3.00
CA ASN A 418 3.16 -20.35 -2.59
C ASN A 418 1.81 -20.97 -3.02
N MET A 419 0.93 -20.17 -3.63
CA MET A 419 -0.39 -20.59 -4.13
C MET A 419 -1.30 -21.24 -3.08
N VAL A 420 -1.13 -20.87 -1.82
CA VAL A 420 -1.97 -21.37 -0.72
C VAL A 420 -3.39 -20.78 -0.80
N TYR A 421 -3.51 -19.53 -1.26
CA TYR A 421 -4.80 -18.94 -1.56
C TYR A 421 -5.19 -19.26 -3.00
N SER A 422 -6.35 -19.95 -3.17
CA SER A 422 -6.95 -20.17 -4.48
C SER A 422 -7.77 -18.96 -4.89
N ALA A 423 -7.39 -18.31 -5.99
CA ALA A 423 -8.13 -17.19 -6.54
C ALA A 423 -9.58 -17.56 -6.79
N ARG A 424 -10.48 -16.66 -6.45
CA ARG A 424 -11.87 -16.75 -6.89
C ARG A 424 -11.87 -16.58 -8.40
N HIS A 425 -12.75 -17.30 -9.09
CA HIS A 425 -12.85 -17.25 -10.55
C HIS A 425 -13.17 -15.85 -11.14
N LEU A 426 -13.18 -14.85 -10.32
CA LEU A 426 -13.42 -13.44 -10.68
C LEU A 426 -12.29 -12.83 -11.51
N TYR A 427 -11.05 -13.27 -11.31
CA TYR A 427 -9.87 -12.80 -12.06
C TYR A 427 -9.36 -13.81 -13.07
N GLY A 428 -10.01 -14.98 -13.14
CA GLY A 428 -9.58 -16.06 -13.98
C GLY A 428 -9.91 -15.86 -15.47
N ASP A 429 -9.03 -15.21 -16.18
CA ASP A 429 -8.79 -15.59 -17.55
C ASP A 429 -7.82 -16.77 -17.51
N SER A 430 -8.21 -17.91 -18.02
CA SER A 430 -7.48 -19.18 -17.99
C SER A 430 -6.11 -19.17 -18.69
N GLN A 431 -5.62 -17.99 -19.08
CA GLN A 431 -4.34 -17.76 -19.73
C GLN A 431 -3.26 -17.20 -18.78
N HIS A 432 -3.60 -16.91 -17.52
CA HIS A 432 -2.63 -16.37 -16.57
C HIS A 432 -2.36 -17.41 -15.49
N ASP A 433 -1.23 -18.10 -15.63
CA ASP A 433 -0.56 -18.86 -14.56
C ASP A 433 -0.17 -17.98 -13.35
N GLN A 434 -0.79 -16.82 -13.20
CA GLN A 434 -0.47 -15.84 -12.20
C GLN A 434 -1.60 -15.77 -11.18
N HIS A 435 -1.27 -16.16 -9.96
CA HIS A 435 -2.20 -16.07 -8.85
C HIS A 435 -2.20 -14.65 -8.30
N PRO A 436 -3.38 -14.01 -8.15
CA PRO A 436 -3.46 -12.69 -7.53
C PRO A 436 -2.96 -12.78 -6.10
N GLY A 437 -2.35 -11.70 -5.64
CA GLY A 437 -2.16 -11.49 -4.23
C GLY A 437 -3.46 -11.12 -3.55
N THR A 438 -3.43 -11.06 -2.24
CA THR A 438 -4.60 -10.68 -1.44
C THR A 438 -4.28 -9.57 -0.46
N VAL A 439 -5.33 -8.89 0.01
CA VAL A 439 -5.30 -8.15 1.27
C VAL A 439 -6.30 -8.79 2.20
N THR A 440 -5.81 -9.31 3.30
CA THR A 440 -6.65 -9.87 4.36
C THR A 440 -7.04 -8.77 5.33
N VAL A 441 -8.34 -8.60 5.56
CA VAL A 441 -8.89 -7.65 6.53
C VAL A 441 -9.23 -8.41 7.79
N ILE A 442 -8.60 -8.04 8.89
CA ILE A 442 -8.77 -8.66 10.21
C ILE A 442 -9.45 -7.67 11.14
N ASP A 443 -10.57 -8.06 11.72
CA ASP A 443 -11.25 -7.30 12.78
C ASP A 443 -10.51 -7.55 14.10
N LEU A 444 -9.96 -6.50 14.69
CA LEU A 444 -9.12 -6.58 15.90
C LEU A 444 -9.91 -6.67 17.22
N GLU A 445 -11.23 -6.47 17.20
CA GLU A 445 -12.08 -6.75 18.36
C GLU A 445 -12.26 -8.28 18.53
N THR A 446 -12.33 -8.99 17.42
CA THR A 446 -12.57 -10.45 17.39
C THR A 446 -11.34 -11.28 17.05
N ASN A 447 -10.30 -10.64 16.49
CA ASN A 447 -9.14 -11.29 15.87
C ASN A 447 -9.51 -12.26 14.75
N GLN A 448 -10.60 -11.96 14.01
CA GLN A 448 -11.09 -12.78 12.92
C GLN A 448 -10.85 -12.14 11.56
N ILE A 449 -10.55 -12.95 10.57
CA ILE A 449 -10.54 -12.51 9.17
C ILE A 449 -11.99 -12.27 8.74
N VAL A 450 -12.32 -11.03 8.41
CA VAL A 450 -13.68 -10.62 8.03
C VAL A 450 -13.83 -10.44 6.52
N LYS A 451 -12.73 -10.18 5.81
CA LYS A 451 -12.74 -10.04 4.34
C LYS A 451 -11.38 -10.40 3.75
N VAL A 452 -11.40 -10.91 2.52
CA VAL A 452 -10.21 -11.13 1.71
C VAL A 452 -10.43 -10.42 0.38
N LEU A 453 -9.62 -9.41 0.08
CA LEU A 453 -9.65 -8.68 -1.18
C LEU A 453 -8.58 -9.26 -2.11
N GLU A 454 -8.95 -9.62 -3.33
CA GLU A 454 -7.99 -9.95 -4.36
C GLU A 454 -7.41 -8.66 -4.95
N VAL A 455 -6.10 -8.56 -5.01
CA VAL A 455 -5.37 -7.39 -5.52
C VAL A 455 -4.41 -7.80 -6.63
N GLY A 456 -3.54 -6.90 -7.06
CA GLY A 456 -2.57 -7.20 -8.12
C GLY A 456 -1.51 -8.23 -7.72
N LEU A 457 -0.54 -8.42 -8.60
CA LEU A 457 0.52 -9.42 -8.43
C LEU A 457 1.59 -8.97 -7.45
N LEU A 458 2.01 -9.89 -6.56
CA LEU A 458 3.09 -9.66 -5.59
C LEU A 458 2.86 -8.39 -4.76
N PRO A 459 1.73 -8.26 -4.04
CA PRO A 459 1.55 -7.13 -3.16
C PRO A 459 2.64 -7.14 -2.06
N ALA A 460 3.10 -5.94 -1.70
CA ALA A 460 4.22 -5.77 -0.79
C ALA A 460 3.92 -4.72 0.30
N GLY A 461 4.35 -3.47 0.11
CA GLY A 461 4.10 -2.42 1.08
C GLY A 461 2.62 -2.16 1.26
N THR A 462 2.23 -2.01 2.51
CA THR A 462 0.88 -1.63 2.92
C THR A 462 1.00 -0.41 3.82
N GLY A 463 0.43 0.71 3.40
CA GLY A 463 0.50 1.98 4.13
C GLY A 463 -0.88 2.52 4.44
N GLY A 464 -1.05 3.00 5.65
CA GLY A 464 -2.22 3.75 6.12
C GLY A 464 -1.76 5.01 6.83
N ARG A 465 -2.70 5.81 7.30
CA ARG A 465 -2.35 6.96 8.14
C ARG A 465 -1.61 6.47 9.38
N PRO A 466 -0.49 7.11 9.74
CA PRO A 466 0.27 6.67 10.92
C PRO A 466 -0.59 6.81 12.18
N THR A 467 -0.36 5.90 13.11
CA THR A 467 -1.12 5.83 14.37
C THR A 467 -0.51 6.68 15.50
N TRP A 468 0.57 7.43 15.20
CA TRP A 468 1.25 8.32 16.16
C TRP A 468 1.12 9.80 15.81
#